data_331d25d5f8d52f098e7fa6cc0ad41086
#
_entry.id   331d25d5f8d52f098e7fa6cc0ad41086
#
_cell.length_a   1.000
_cell.length_b   1.000
_cell.length_c   1.000
_cell.angle_alpha   90.00
_cell.angle_beta   90.00
_cell.angle_gamma   90.00
#
_symmetry.space_group_name_H-M   'P 1'
#
loop_
_entity.id
_entity.type
_entity.pdbx_description
1 polymer ?
#
loop_
_entity_poly.entity_id
_entity_poly.type
_entity_poly.pdbx_seq_one_letter_code
_entity_poly.pdbx_strand_id
1 'polypeptide(L)'
;MNSDSQEETSEMIMELYLQEVAEHGIEKVQILSPFRPEGAAAVEQLNAVIRELVNPYCSEEEEIRLGAKSFRVGDRIMQTKNIERVSNGDLGFIRYIKETEDGQRIGMDFGGNRQLEYGIEDMVNLEHTYATTIHKAMGSEYDTIIMPIVKAHCIMLYRNLLYTGITRAKKKVILIGQKSILFMAIHKTDISKRNTLLVIYALSDFLIMILSWLVKQLLRAFLYQEVQP
;
A
#
# COMPACT_ATOMS: atom_id res chain seq x y z
N MET A 1 7.17 10.90 -13.50
CA MET A 1 8.02 12.09 -13.43
C MET A 1 9.46 11.62 -13.28
N ASN A 2 10.44 12.31 -13.83
CA ASN A 2 11.83 11.90 -13.79
C ASN A 2 12.58 12.65 -12.67
N SER A 3 13.42 11.95 -11.92
CA SER A 3 14.32 12.50 -10.92
C SER A 3 15.66 11.79 -11.01
N ASP A 4 16.75 12.48 -10.70
CA ASP A 4 18.09 11.96 -10.87
C ASP A 4 18.71 11.45 -9.58
N SER A 5 18.18 11.88 -8.41
CA SER A 5 18.61 11.41 -7.09
C SER A 5 17.47 10.91 -6.22
N GLN A 6 17.81 10.30 -5.10
CA GLN A 6 16.83 9.83 -4.11
C GLN A 6 16.24 10.99 -3.31
N GLU A 7 17.05 12.00 -3.05
CA GLU A 7 16.67 13.23 -2.37
C GLU A 7 15.67 14.02 -3.21
N GLU A 8 15.96 14.26 -4.48
CA GLU A 8 15.04 14.89 -5.43
C GLU A 8 13.73 14.12 -5.56
N THR A 9 13.81 12.77 -5.61
CA THR A 9 12.61 11.92 -5.61
C THR A 9 11.77 12.16 -4.37
N SER A 10 12.39 12.26 -3.19
CA SER A 10 11.69 12.50 -1.92
C SER A 10 11.01 13.86 -1.89
N GLU A 11 11.68 14.92 -2.34
CA GLU A 11 11.13 16.28 -2.43
C GLU A 11 9.92 16.32 -3.36
N MET A 12 10.02 15.72 -4.55
CA MET A 12 8.91 15.63 -5.49
C MET A 12 7.74 14.83 -4.94
N ILE A 13 8.00 13.75 -4.18
CA ILE A 13 6.94 12.95 -3.51
C ILE A 13 6.21 13.81 -2.49
N MET A 14 6.93 14.56 -1.66
CA MET A 14 6.33 15.43 -0.63
C MET A 14 5.44 16.50 -1.25
N GLU A 15 5.94 17.21 -2.27
CA GLU A 15 5.19 18.26 -2.98
C GLU A 15 3.90 17.70 -3.59
N LEU A 16 4.01 16.61 -4.35
CA LEU A 16 2.85 15.98 -4.99
C LEU A 16 1.89 15.37 -3.97
N TYR A 17 2.40 14.78 -2.90
CA TYR A 17 1.54 14.25 -1.84
C TYR A 17 0.69 15.36 -1.21
N LEU A 18 1.29 16.50 -0.87
CA LEU A 18 0.58 17.64 -0.32
C LEU A 18 -0.45 18.19 -1.29
N GLN A 19 -0.13 18.29 -2.58
CA GLN A 19 -1.05 18.72 -3.61
C GLN A 19 -2.24 17.76 -3.75
N GLU A 20 -1.99 16.46 -3.88
CA GLU A 20 -3.05 15.45 -4.01
C GLU A 20 -3.93 15.36 -2.75
N VAL A 21 -3.33 15.50 -1.57
CA VAL A 21 -4.07 15.51 -0.30
C VAL A 21 -4.94 16.76 -0.17
N ALA A 22 -4.46 17.93 -0.58
CA ALA A 22 -5.24 19.16 -0.57
C ALA A 22 -6.46 19.08 -1.50
N GLU A 23 -6.32 18.40 -2.65
CA GLU A 23 -7.39 18.25 -3.64
C GLU A 23 -8.38 17.13 -3.30
N HIS A 24 -7.90 16.02 -2.79
CA HIS A 24 -8.70 14.78 -2.69
C HIS A 24 -8.94 14.29 -1.26
N GLY A 25 -8.19 14.79 -0.30
CA GLY A 25 -8.18 14.35 1.11
C GLY A 25 -7.18 13.24 1.40
N ILE A 26 -6.65 13.27 2.62
CA ILE A 26 -5.56 12.39 3.09
C ILE A 26 -5.92 10.90 3.05
N GLU A 27 -7.20 10.55 3.19
CA GLU A 27 -7.67 9.17 3.17
C GLU A 27 -7.56 8.53 1.79
N LYS A 28 -7.55 9.33 0.72
CA LYS A 28 -7.59 8.86 -0.67
C LYS A 28 -6.22 8.75 -1.33
N VAL A 29 -5.18 9.31 -0.70
CA VAL A 29 -3.83 9.37 -1.24
C VAL A 29 -2.91 8.47 -0.42
N GLN A 30 -2.11 7.63 -1.07
CA GLN A 30 -1.15 6.75 -0.41
C GLN A 30 0.18 6.72 -1.13
N ILE A 31 1.27 6.84 -0.36
CA ILE A 31 2.60 6.55 -0.88
C ILE A 31 2.89 5.08 -0.67
N LEU A 32 3.25 4.37 -1.75
CA LEU A 32 3.63 2.96 -1.73
C LEU A 32 5.08 2.78 -2.12
N SER A 33 5.94 2.39 -1.18
CA SER A 33 7.33 2.09 -1.46
C SER A 33 7.54 0.58 -1.66
N PRO A 34 8.38 0.16 -2.62
CA PRO A 34 8.74 -1.25 -2.81
C PRO A 34 9.41 -1.87 -1.59
N PHE A 35 10.09 -1.05 -0.78
CA PHE A 35 10.94 -1.56 0.30
C PHE A 35 11.06 -0.55 1.47
N ARG A 36 11.49 -1.01 2.64
CA ARG A 36 11.71 -0.21 3.86
C ARG A 36 13.12 0.39 4.05
N PRO A 37 14.16 0.15 3.23
CA PRO A 37 15.53 0.45 3.62
C PRO A 37 15.77 1.93 3.86
N GLU A 38 16.93 2.20 4.43
CA GLU A 38 17.45 3.52 4.74
C GLU A 38 17.54 4.41 3.48
N GLY A 39 17.37 5.71 3.67
CA GLY A 39 17.49 6.74 2.63
C GLY A 39 16.30 7.68 2.56
N ALA A 40 16.42 8.77 1.83
CA ALA A 40 15.41 9.84 1.77
C ALA A 40 14.02 9.36 1.27
N ALA A 41 13.96 8.35 0.39
CA ALA A 41 12.71 7.76 -0.08
C ALA A 41 12.29 6.49 0.70
N ALA A 42 12.88 6.24 1.87
CA ALA A 42 12.49 5.15 2.75
C ALA A 42 11.15 5.45 3.43
N VAL A 43 10.36 4.39 3.70
CA VAL A 43 9.04 4.52 4.32
C VAL A 43 9.08 5.31 5.63
N GLU A 44 10.04 5.02 6.50
CA GLU A 44 10.15 5.67 7.81
C GLU A 44 10.50 7.14 7.69
N GLN A 45 11.45 7.49 6.80
CA GLN A 45 11.83 8.87 6.54
C GLN A 45 10.69 9.67 5.91
N LEU A 46 10.01 9.10 4.91
CA LEU A 46 8.83 9.73 4.31
C LEU A 46 7.71 9.96 5.33
N ASN A 47 7.42 8.99 6.19
CA ASN A 47 6.43 9.15 7.25
C ASN A 47 6.81 10.27 8.21
N ALA A 48 8.07 10.35 8.65
CA ALA A 48 8.53 11.37 9.58
C ALA A 48 8.40 12.78 8.97
N VAL A 49 8.89 12.97 7.73
CA VAL A 49 8.84 14.29 7.08
C VAL A 49 7.42 14.70 6.72
N ILE A 50 6.62 13.80 6.13
CA ILE A 50 5.23 14.12 5.73
C ILE A 50 4.38 14.41 6.96
N ARG A 51 4.57 13.68 8.06
CA ARG A 51 3.89 13.96 9.32
C ARG A 51 4.08 15.40 9.75
N GLU A 52 5.33 15.89 9.77
CA GLU A 52 5.61 17.29 10.17
C GLU A 52 4.99 18.32 9.21
N LEU A 53 4.78 17.96 7.94
CA LEU A 53 4.15 18.83 6.96
C LEU A 53 2.61 18.87 7.07
N VAL A 54 1.98 17.73 7.33
CA VAL A 54 0.50 17.62 7.35
C VAL A 54 -0.09 17.69 8.75
N ASN A 55 0.69 17.36 9.78
CA ASN A 55 0.28 17.37 11.19
C ASN A 55 1.45 17.85 12.07
N PRO A 56 1.84 19.14 11.96
CA PRO A 56 2.96 19.70 12.73
C PRO A 56 2.68 19.66 14.24
N TYR A 57 3.75 19.64 15.03
CA TYR A 57 3.65 19.71 16.48
C TYR A 57 2.95 20.98 16.94
N CYS A 58 1.93 20.84 17.78
CA CYS A 58 1.15 21.94 18.34
C CYS A 58 1.38 22.11 19.84
N SER A 59 1.15 21.05 20.63
CA SER A 59 1.26 21.09 22.09
C SER A 59 1.60 19.73 22.70
N GLU A 60 2.08 19.73 23.95
CA GLU A 60 2.35 18.49 24.68
C GLU A 60 1.06 17.69 25.00
N GLU A 61 -0.07 18.37 25.13
CA GLU A 61 -1.37 17.76 25.43
C GLU A 61 -1.89 16.92 24.25
N GLU A 62 -1.47 17.25 23.04
CA GLU A 62 -1.86 16.55 21.81
C GLU A 62 -0.84 15.51 21.33
N GLU A 63 0.28 15.34 22.03
CA GLU A 63 1.33 14.39 21.68
C GLU A 63 1.59 13.40 22.82
N ILE A 64 1.69 12.12 22.47
CA ILE A 64 2.15 11.05 23.37
C ILE A 64 3.44 10.45 22.84
N ARG A 65 4.38 10.15 23.73
CA ARG A 65 5.68 9.55 23.41
C ARG A 65 5.78 8.13 23.94
N LEU A 66 6.20 7.21 23.07
CA LEU A 66 6.45 5.82 23.37
C LEU A 66 7.85 5.42 22.89
N GLY A 67 8.85 5.56 23.77
CA GLY A 67 10.25 5.37 23.41
C GLY A 67 10.71 6.35 22.34
N ALA A 68 11.15 5.84 21.18
CA ALA A 68 11.58 6.65 20.06
C ALA A 68 10.44 7.13 19.14
N LYS A 69 9.22 6.63 19.34
CA LYS A 69 8.05 7.02 18.57
C LYS A 69 7.24 8.07 19.33
N SER A 70 6.65 8.99 18.59
CA SER A 70 5.62 9.89 19.12
C SER A 70 4.39 9.85 18.23
N PHE A 71 3.23 10.08 18.81
CA PHE A 71 1.94 10.09 18.14
C PHE A 71 1.17 11.33 18.54
N ARG A 72 0.48 11.97 17.58
CA ARG A 72 -0.28 13.20 17.79
C ARG A 72 -1.74 13.00 17.41
N VAL A 73 -2.59 13.81 17.99
CA VAL A 73 -3.96 13.97 17.50
C VAL A 73 -3.92 14.37 16.03
N GLY A 74 -4.70 13.69 15.19
CA GLY A 74 -4.70 13.87 13.75
C GLY A 74 -3.73 12.96 12.98
N ASP A 75 -2.82 12.25 13.65
CA ASP A 75 -1.91 11.33 12.97
C ASP A 75 -2.67 10.21 12.25
N ARG A 76 -2.22 9.95 11.01
CA ARG A 76 -2.66 8.79 10.23
C ARG A 76 -1.83 7.58 10.61
N ILE A 77 -2.50 6.55 11.11
CA ILE A 77 -1.87 5.35 11.66
C ILE A 77 -2.37 4.08 10.98
N MET A 78 -1.60 3.01 11.11
CA MET A 78 -1.95 1.64 10.73
C MET A 78 -1.83 0.73 11.93
N GLN A 79 -2.82 -0.12 12.14
CA GLN A 79 -2.75 -1.21 13.09
C GLN A 79 -1.81 -2.30 12.55
N THR A 80 -0.90 -2.80 13.40
CA THR A 80 0.09 -3.82 12.99
C THR A 80 -0.19 -5.20 13.58
N LYS A 81 -1.23 -5.32 14.42
CA LYS A 81 -1.63 -6.58 15.06
C LYS A 81 -3.16 -6.68 15.07
N ASN A 82 -3.68 -7.88 14.86
CA ASN A 82 -5.12 -8.10 14.95
C ASN A 82 -5.61 -7.95 16.39
N ILE A 83 -6.69 -7.19 16.55
CA ILE A 83 -7.49 -7.06 17.77
C ILE A 83 -8.96 -7.28 17.41
N GLU A 84 -9.86 -7.34 18.41
CA GLU A 84 -11.24 -7.79 18.23
C GLU A 84 -12.01 -7.13 17.08
N ARG A 85 -11.79 -5.82 16.84
CA ARG A 85 -12.54 -5.04 15.83
C ARG A 85 -11.68 -4.45 14.73
N VAL A 86 -10.36 -4.59 14.83
CA VAL A 86 -9.41 -3.98 13.90
C VAL A 86 -8.34 -5.01 13.53
N SER A 87 -8.13 -5.15 12.24
CA SER A 87 -7.18 -6.10 11.67
C SER A 87 -5.82 -5.45 11.40
N ASN A 88 -4.79 -6.28 11.34
CA ASN A 88 -3.48 -5.86 10.84
C ASN A 88 -3.62 -5.29 9.43
N GLY A 89 -3.13 -4.07 9.23
CA GLY A 89 -3.24 -3.31 7.98
C GLY A 89 -4.40 -2.31 7.94
N ASP A 90 -5.32 -2.33 8.92
CA ASP A 90 -6.38 -1.33 9.01
C ASP A 90 -5.80 0.06 9.28
N LEU A 91 -6.33 1.05 8.55
CA LEU A 91 -5.91 2.44 8.62
C LEU A 91 -6.88 3.25 9.49
N GLY A 92 -6.34 4.17 10.27
CA GLY A 92 -7.14 5.02 11.13
C GLY A 92 -6.46 6.34 11.45
N PHE A 93 -7.13 7.12 12.28
CA PHE A 93 -6.66 8.42 12.77
C PHE A 93 -6.76 8.50 14.29
N ILE A 94 -5.81 9.18 14.90
CA ILE A 94 -5.88 9.56 16.31
C ILE A 94 -6.82 10.75 16.42
N ARG A 95 -7.88 10.62 17.21
CA ARG A 95 -8.90 11.68 17.36
C ARG A 95 -8.72 12.52 18.60
N TYR A 96 -8.25 11.92 19.69
CA TYR A 96 -7.95 12.63 20.92
C TYR A 96 -6.95 11.86 21.77
N ILE A 97 -6.27 12.57 22.64
CA ILE A 97 -5.47 12.06 23.75
C ILE A 97 -6.02 12.71 25.01
N LYS A 98 -6.35 11.94 26.03
CA LYS A 98 -6.86 12.45 27.31
C LYS A 98 -6.22 11.72 28.48
N GLU A 99 -6.02 12.44 29.56
CA GLU A 99 -5.58 11.87 30.84
C GLU A 99 -6.81 11.44 31.65
N THR A 100 -6.75 10.27 32.26
CA THR A 100 -7.80 9.72 33.10
C THR A 100 -7.17 9.22 34.41
N GLU A 101 -7.99 8.89 35.40
CA GLU A 101 -7.52 8.31 36.66
C GLU A 101 -6.72 7.02 36.48
N ASP A 102 -7.04 6.24 35.42
CA ASP A 102 -6.39 4.97 35.05
C ASP A 102 -5.21 5.16 34.08
N GLY A 103 -4.77 6.39 33.80
CA GLY A 103 -3.71 6.73 32.85
C GLY A 103 -4.21 7.34 31.56
N GLN A 104 -3.32 7.48 30.59
CA GLN A 104 -3.65 8.11 29.31
C GLN A 104 -4.51 7.19 28.42
N ARG A 105 -5.55 7.77 27.82
CA ARG A 105 -6.44 7.13 26.86
C ARG A 105 -6.39 7.82 25.52
N ILE A 106 -6.26 7.05 24.45
CA ILE A 106 -6.09 7.53 23.10
C ILE A 106 -7.28 7.06 22.25
N GLY A 107 -8.04 8.00 21.74
CA GLY A 107 -9.18 7.71 20.88
C GLY A 107 -8.74 7.50 19.43
N MET A 108 -9.07 6.33 18.87
CA MET A 108 -8.79 5.90 17.51
C MET A 108 -10.05 5.81 16.68
N ASP A 109 -9.97 6.20 15.42
CA ASP A 109 -11.06 6.06 14.44
C ASP A 109 -10.54 5.33 13.20
N PHE A 110 -10.99 4.10 13.01
CA PHE A 110 -10.67 3.26 11.85
C PHE A 110 -11.76 3.29 10.77
N GLY A 111 -12.70 4.25 10.86
CA GLY A 111 -13.82 4.37 9.94
C GLY A 111 -14.92 3.30 10.16
N GLY A 112 -16.06 3.46 9.49
CA GLY A 112 -17.14 2.49 9.54
C GLY A 112 -17.69 2.20 10.95
N ASN A 113 -17.80 3.21 11.81
CA ASN A 113 -18.20 3.10 13.23
C ASN A 113 -17.22 2.28 14.12
N ARG A 114 -15.96 2.10 13.68
CA ARG A 114 -14.91 1.44 14.47
C ARG A 114 -14.09 2.46 15.24
N GLN A 115 -14.70 3.04 16.27
CA GLN A 115 -14.02 3.90 17.22
C GLN A 115 -13.61 3.09 18.44
N LEU A 116 -12.34 3.21 18.84
CA LEU A 116 -11.73 2.45 19.93
C LEU A 116 -10.92 3.38 20.83
N GLU A 117 -10.87 3.06 22.12
CA GLU A 117 -9.93 3.67 23.05
C GLU A 117 -8.77 2.72 23.32
N TYR A 118 -7.56 3.23 23.17
CA TYR A 118 -6.30 2.52 23.44
C TYR A 118 -5.65 3.05 24.72
N GLY A 119 -4.99 2.14 25.44
CA GLY A 119 -4.00 2.50 26.45
C GLY A 119 -2.63 2.76 25.82
N ILE A 120 -1.67 3.25 26.58
CA ILE A 120 -0.29 3.46 26.12
C ILE A 120 0.33 2.14 25.62
N GLU A 121 0.05 1.04 26.26
CA GLU A 121 0.55 -0.30 25.92
C GLU A 121 0.10 -0.77 24.54
N ASP A 122 -1.08 -0.35 24.08
CA ASP A 122 -1.61 -0.73 22.79
C ASP A 122 -0.92 0.01 21.64
N MET A 123 -0.37 1.19 21.92
CA MET A 123 0.30 2.05 20.93
C MET A 123 1.54 1.39 20.31
N VAL A 124 2.13 0.38 20.95
CA VAL A 124 3.24 -0.41 20.38
C VAL A 124 2.85 -1.07 19.06
N ASN A 125 1.55 -1.35 18.87
CA ASN A 125 1.00 -1.99 17.70
C ASN A 125 0.58 -1.00 16.60
N LEU A 126 1.03 0.25 16.68
CA LEU A 126 0.72 1.29 15.70
C LEU A 126 1.98 1.74 14.94
N GLU A 127 1.78 2.06 13.68
CA GLU A 127 2.79 2.72 12.83
C GLU A 127 2.15 3.90 12.08
N HIS A 128 2.93 4.96 11.84
CA HIS A 128 2.52 6.02 10.93
C HIS A 128 2.40 5.47 9.50
N THR A 129 1.43 5.94 8.75
CA THR A 129 1.12 5.37 7.44
C THR A 129 0.79 6.40 6.35
N TYR A 130 1.47 7.54 6.32
CA TYR A 130 1.49 8.43 5.16
C TYR A 130 2.18 7.74 3.97
N ALA A 131 3.23 6.98 4.26
CA ALA A 131 3.88 6.04 3.36
C ALA A 131 3.85 4.63 3.96
N THR A 132 3.71 3.61 3.12
CA THR A 132 3.77 2.20 3.54
C THR A 132 4.41 1.33 2.45
N THR A 133 4.70 0.07 2.76
CA THR A 133 5.21 -0.85 1.75
C THR A 133 4.08 -1.40 0.88
N ILE A 134 4.39 -1.74 -0.38
CA ILE A 134 3.43 -2.39 -1.29
C ILE A 134 2.85 -3.66 -0.65
N HIS A 135 3.66 -4.42 0.09
CA HIS A 135 3.21 -5.65 0.76
C HIS A 135 2.17 -5.38 1.87
N LYS A 136 2.37 -4.33 2.67
CA LYS A 136 1.41 -3.95 3.72
C LYS A 136 0.12 -3.37 3.15
N ALA A 137 0.16 -2.80 1.94
CA ALA A 137 -1.01 -2.27 1.25
C ALA A 137 -1.85 -3.34 0.53
N MET A 138 -1.46 -4.63 0.61
CA MET A 138 -2.25 -5.71 0.02
C MET A 138 -3.64 -5.78 0.67
N GLY A 139 -4.69 -5.81 -0.17
CA GLY A 139 -6.08 -5.79 0.28
C GLY A 139 -6.69 -4.39 0.39
N SER A 140 -5.87 -3.34 0.43
CA SER A 140 -6.33 -1.94 0.44
C SER A 140 -6.35 -1.34 -0.95
N GLU A 141 -7.18 -0.32 -1.15
CA GLU A 141 -7.29 0.44 -2.40
C GLU A 141 -7.38 1.94 -2.11
N TYR A 142 -6.77 2.75 -2.97
CA TYR A 142 -6.68 4.20 -2.84
C TYR A 142 -7.06 4.89 -4.13
N ASP A 143 -7.56 6.12 -4.08
CA ASP A 143 -7.86 6.87 -5.30
C ASP A 143 -6.57 7.22 -6.04
N THR A 144 -5.57 7.75 -5.33
CA THR A 144 -4.26 8.10 -5.87
C THR A 144 -3.14 7.35 -5.14
N ILE A 145 -2.21 6.80 -5.91
CA ILE A 145 -0.97 6.17 -5.42
C ILE A 145 0.23 6.92 -5.96
N ILE A 146 1.19 7.20 -5.08
CA ILE A 146 2.50 7.76 -5.42
C ILE A 146 3.56 6.70 -5.12
N MET A 147 4.42 6.36 -6.09
CA MET A 147 5.44 5.33 -5.92
C MET A 147 6.83 5.85 -6.28
N PRO A 148 7.81 5.78 -5.35
CA PRO A 148 9.22 6.05 -5.66
C PRO A 148 9.83 4.91 -6.49
N ILE A 149 10.53 5.27 -7.57
CA ILE A 149 11.23 4.36 -8.49
C ILE A 149 12.73 4.72 -8.46
N VAL A 150 13.43 4.36 -7.39
CA VAL A 150 14.83 4.71 -7.16
C VAL A 150 15.74 3.50 -7.17
N LYS A 151 17.03 3.72 -7.47
CA LYS A 151 18.06 2.68 -7.55
C LYS A 151 18.19 1.87 -6.26
N ALA A 152 18.02 2.49 -5.10
CA ALA A 152 18.04 1.79 -3.80
C ALA A 152 16.98 0.67 -3.71
N HIS A 153 15.90 0.77 -4.46
CA HIS A 153 14.81 -0.23 -4.47
C HIS A 153 15.02 -1.36 -5.50
N CYS A 154 16.10 -1.35 -6.30
CA CYS A 154 16.33 -2.30 -7.41
C CYS A 154 16.27 -3.77 -6.99
N ILE A 155 16.69 -4.11 -5.77
CA ILE A 155 16.72 -5.51 -5.28
C ILE A 155 15.31 -6.07 -5.25
N MET A 156 14.34 -5.30 -4.71
CA MET A 156 12.96 -5.72 -4.51
C MET A 156 12.03 -5.29 -5.63
N LEU A 157 12.47 -4.33 -6.47
CA LEU A 157 11.64 -3.79 -7.54
C LEU A 157 11.69 -4.70 -8.76
N TYR A 158 10.66 -5.51 -8.92
CA TYR A 158 10.42 -6.39 -10.05
C TYR A 158 8.98 -6.27 -10.55
N ARG A 159 8.73 -6.78 -11.75
CA ARG A 159 7.46 -6.60 -12.46
C ARG A 159 6.21 -6.90 -11.62
N ASN A 160 6.20 -8.02 -10.91
CA ASN A 160 5.04 -8.43 -10.12
C ASN A 160 4.77 -7.48 -8.95
N LEU A 161 5.84 -7.00 -8.27
CA LEU A 161 5.68 -6.04 -7.18
C LEU A 161 5.20 -4.68 -7.70
N LEU A 162 5.77 -4.20 -8.82
CA LEU A 162 5.32 -2.97 -9.48
C LEU A 162 3.84 -3.07 -9.86
N TYR A 163 3.44 -4.17 -10.50
CA TYR A 163 2.04 -4.44 -10.84
C TYR A 163 1.14 -4.44 -9.61
N THR A 164 1.55 -5.13 -8.52
CA THR A 164 0.79 -5.17 -7.27
C THR A 164 0.57 -3.77 -6.70
N GLY A 165 1.59 -2.91 -6.72
CA GLY A 165 1.47 -1.53 -6.27
C GLY A 165 0.54 -0.70 -7.16
N ILE A 166 0.70 -0.78 -8.48
CA ILE A 166 -0.12 -0.02 -9.45
C ILE A 166 -1.60 -0.40 -9.32
N THR A 167 -1.91 -1.68 -9.15
CA THR A 167 -3.30 -2.17 -9.02
C THR A 167 -3.99 -1.78 -7.71
N ARG A 168 -3.31 -1.12 -6.78
CA ARG A 168 -3.93 -0.52 -5.59
C ARG A 168 -4.58 0.83 -5.88
N ALA A 169 -4.31 1.44 -7.03
CA ALA A 169 -4.91 2.71 -7.42
C ALA A 169 -6.27 2.51 -8.11
N LYS A 170 -7.27 3.28 -7.69
CA LYS A 170 -8.58 3.34 -8.34
C LYS A 170 -8.61 4.31 -9.50
N LYS A 171 -7.89 5.44 -9.41
CA LYS A 171 -8.00 6.53 -10.37
C LYS A 171 -6.65 6.97 -10.95
N LYS A 172 -5.63 7.14 -10.10
CA LYS A 172 -4.38 7.78 -10.49
C LYS A 172 -3.16 7.06 -9.91
N VAL A 173 -2.15 6.87 -10.74
CA VAL A 173 -0.82 6.39 -10.33
C VAL A 173 0.22 7.41 -10.74
N ILE A 174 1.06 7.83 -9.79
CA ILE A 174 2.17 8.74 -10.02
C ILE A 174 3.46 7.96 -9.71
N LEU A 175 4.27 7.71 -10.73
CA LEU A 175 5.59 7.10 -10.59
C LEU A 175 6.64 8.21 -10.64
N ILE A 176 7.49 8.31 -9.60
CA ILE A 176 8.52 9.33 -9.48
C ILE A 176 9.88 8.65 -9.35
N GLY A 177 10.83 9.00 -10.18
CA GLY A 177 12.18 8.46 -10.13
C GLY A 177 12.79 8.21 -11.49
N GLN A 178 13.73 7.29 -11.55
CA GLN A 178 14.57 7.04 -12.70
C GLN A 178 13.90 6.13 -13.73
N LYS A 179 13.76 6.60 -14.98
CA LYS A 179 13.22 5.80 -16.08
C LYS A 179 13.98 4.49 -16.29
N SER A 180 15.32 4.50 -16.18
CA SER A 180 16.14 3.31 -16.31
C SER A 180 15.79 2.22 -15.29
N ILE A 181 15.49 2.62 -14.05
CA ILE A 181 15.07 1.72 -12.98
C ILE A 181 13.67 1.15 -13.25
N LEU A 182 12.76 1.98 -13.74
CA LEU A 182 11.42 1.52 -14.15
C LEU A 182 11.52 0.48 -15.28
N PHE A 183 12.31 0.75 -16.33
CA PHE A 183 12.55 -0.20 -17.41
C PHE A 183 13.13 -1.51 -16.89
N MET A 184 14.13 -1.44 -16.00
CA MET A 184 14.71 -2.63 -15.38
C MET A 184 13.63 -3.41 -14.61
N ALA A 185 12.81 -2.75 -13.81
CA ALA A 185 11.76 -3.38 -13.01
C ALA A 185 10.72 -4.11 -13.88
N ILE A 186 10.31 -3.51 -15.01
CA ILE A 186 9.35 -4.10 -15.95
C ILE A 186 9.91 -5.38 -16.58
N HIS A 187 11.22 -5.43 -16.88
CA HIS A 187 11.86 -6.60 -17.51
C HIS A 187 12.36 -7.63 -16.49
N LYS A 188 12.53 -7.22 -15.22
CA LYS A 188 12.94 -8.11 -14.14
C LYS A 188 11.75 -8.99 -13.72
N THR A 189 11.73 -10.21 -14.23
CA THR A 189 10.80 -11.24 -13.77
C THR A 189 11.40 -11.93 -12.56
N ASP A 190 10.67 -11.97 -11.46
CA ASP A 190 11.03 -12.85 -10.34
C ASP A 190 10.76 -14.29 -10.78
N ILE A 191 11.80 -14.92 -11.32
CA ILE A 191 11.84 -16.36 -11.49
C ILE A 191 12.27 -16.94 -10.12
N SER A 192 11.59 -16.58 -9.05
CA SER A 192 11.59 -17.45 -7.89
C SER A 192 10.95 -18.73 -8.37
N LYS A 193 11.76 -19.78 -8.42
CA LYS A 193 11.32 -21.15 -8.67
C LYS A 193 10.30 -21.51 -7.59
N ARG A 194 9.11 -21.00 -7.69
CA ARG A 194 7.96 -21.52 -6.96
C ARG A 194 7.71 -22.89 -7.57
N ASN A 195 8.30 -23.93 -7.00
CA ASN A 195 7.91 -25.32 -7.21
C ASN A 195 6.48 -25.54 -6.66
N THR A 196 5.53 -24.75 -7.15
CA THR A 196 4.13 -24.97 -6.83
C THR A 196 3.52 -25.71 -8.01
N LEU A 197 2.96 -26.88 -7.74
CA LEU A 197 2.09 -27.62 -8.66
C LEU A 197 0.93 -26.75 -9.20
N LEU A 198 0.71 -25.56 -8.63
CA LEU A 198 -0.34 -24.63 -9.04
C LEU A 198 -0.26 -24.22 -10.52
N VAL A 199 0.94 -24.10 -11.07
CA VAL A 199 1.13 -23.80 -12.51
C VAL A 199 0.65 -24.97 -13.36
N ILE A 200 0.90 -26.19 -12.91
CA ILE A 200 0.47 -27.42 -13.61
C ILE A 200 -1.04 -27.55 -13.53
N TYR A 201 -1.66 -27.29 -12.38
CA TYR A 201 -3.11 -27.29 -12.22
C TYR A 201 -3.78 -26.18 -13.03
N ALA A 202 -3.27 -24.95 -13.01
CA ALA A 202 -3.83 -23.84 -13.82
C ALA A 202 -3.71 -24.09 -15.32
N LEU A 203 -2.62 -24.72 -15.78
CA LEU A 203 -2.45 -25.13 -17.19
C LEU A 203 -3.37 -26.31 -17.54
N SER A 204 -3.58 -27.27 -16.63
CA SER A 204 -4.51 -28.39 -16.86
C SER A 204 -5.96 -27.91 -16.95
N ASP A 205 -6.40 -27.01 -16.07
CA ASP A 205 -7.75 -26.43 -16.10
C ASP A 205 -7.98 -25.60 -17.36
N PHE A 206 -6.97 -24.85 -17.81
CA PHE A 206 -7.02 -24.09 -19.06
C PHE A 206 -7.09 -24.99 -20.28
N LEU A 207 -6.30 -26.09 -20.30
CA LEU A 207 -6.36 -27.11 -21.34
C LEU A 207 -7.69 -27.83 -21.37
N ILE A 208 -8.27 -28.20 -20.22
CA ILE A 208 -9.58 -28.83 -20.10
C ILE A 208 -10.67 -27.87 -20.64
N MET A 209 -10.59 -26.59 -20.32
CA MET A 209 -11.51 -25.58 -20.81
C MET A 209 -11.43 -25.42 -22.33
N ILE A 210 -10.23 -25.37 -22.92
CA ILE A 210 -10.02 -25.32 -24.38
C ILE A 210 -10.53 -26.59 -25.06
N LEU A 211 -10.22 -27.77 -24.52
CA LEU A 211 -10.68 -29.06 -25.05
C LEU A 211 -12.22 -29.14 -24.98
N SER A 212 -12.83 -28.75 -23.91
CA SER A 212 -14.27 -28.71 -23.75
C SER A 212 -14.94 -27.76 -24.76
N TRP A 213 -14.33 -26.60 -25.01
CA TRP A 213 -14.81 -25.66 -26.04
C TRP A 213 -14.65 -26.22 -27.45
N LEU A 214 -13.50 -26.84 -27.78
CA LEU A 214 -13.26 -27.49 -29.07
C LEU A 214 -14.23 -28.63 -29.35
N VAL A 215 -14.48 -29.50 -28.34
CA VAL A 215 -15.47 -30.59 -28.45
C VAL A 215 -16.86 -30.05 -28.72
N LYS A 216 -17.28 -28.96 -28.04
CA LYS A 216 -18.57 -28.30 -28.32
C LYS A 216 -18.65 -27.72 -29.73
N GLN A 217 -17.58 -27.17 -30.27
CA GLN A 217 -17.55 -26.66 -31.64
C GLN A 217 -17.61 -27.80 -32.67
N LEU A 218 -16.88 -28.91 -32.46
CA LEU A 218 -16.91 -30.09 -33.31
C LEU A 218 -18.30 -30.77 -33.30
N LEU A 219 -18.93 -30.90 -32.13
CA LEU A 219 -20.30 -31.43 -32.03
C LEU A 219 -21.32 -30.53 -32.76
N ARG A 220 -21.19 -29.20 -32.66
CA ARG A 220 -22.03 -28.28 -33.41
C ARG A 220 -21.82 -28.42 -34.93
N ALA A 221 -20.57 -28.53 -35.40
CA ALA A 221 -20.28 -28.74 -36.82
C ALA A 221 -20.82 -30.06 -37.33
N PHE A 222 -20.73 -31.13 -36.55
CA PHE A 222 -21.25 -32.46 -36.90
C PHE A 222 -22.80 -32.46 -36.99
N LEU A 223 -23.47 -31.86 -36.01
CA LEU A 223 -24.95 -31.72 -36.03
C LEU A 223 -25.45 -30.80 -37.17
N TYR A 224 -24.62 -29.90 -37.65
CA TYR A 224 -24.98 -29.03 -38.79
C TYR A 224 -24.88 -29.75 -40.13
N GLN A 225 -24.07 -30.82 -40.24
CA GLN A 225 -23.95 -31.63 -41.48
C GLN A 225 -25.11 -32.66 -41.61
N GLU A 226 -25.76 -33.05 -40.53
CA GLU A 226 -26.91 -33.99 -40.58
C GLU A 226 -28.28 -33.32 -40.87
N VAL A 227 -28.33 -31.99 -40.95
CA VAL A 227 -29.59 -31.22 -41.13
C VAL A 227 -29.63 -30.53 -42.49
N GLN A 228 -28.88 -30.96 -43.50
CA GLN A 228 -29.05 -30.51 -44.89
C GLN A 228 -29.81 -31.63 -45.63
N PRO A 229 -30.99 -31.34 -46.20
CA PRO A 229 -31.83 -32.30 -46.95
C PRO A 229 -31.21 -32.67 -48.30
#